data_0723bd58adbab98cb5abc450abd37c1e
#
_entry.id   0723bd58adbab98cb5abc450abd37c1e
#
_cell.length_a   1.000
_cell.length_b   1.000
_cell.length_c   1.000
_cell.angle_alpha   90.00
_cell.angle_beta   90.00
_cell.angle_gamma   90.00
#
_symmetry.space_group_name_H-M   'P 1'
#
loop_
_entity.id
_entity.type
_entity.pdbx_description
1 polymer ?
#
loop_
_entity_poly.entity_id
_entity_poly.type
_entity_poly.pdbx_seq_one_letter_code
_entity_poly.pdbx_strand_id
1 'polypeptide(L)'
;LDPTTSGGSDVLWVRLSPDAATGLQNVTHALLDEMLALLDGLTAGGGAEHRPGHVVLQSRHPEHFCVGGDLRLFESCIARGDAVALHDYSMRCLALMLGWSTALSSRATSIALVQGRALGGGFEMALGADRIIAEERSTFGFPEIVFGLFPCTGAMGLLQQRVGARQAERMMTNNRLYRAL
;
A
#
# COMPACT_ATOMS: atom_id res chain seq x y z
N LEU A 1 4.68 -11.30 -4.52
CA LEU A 1 3.95 -11.65 -3.29
C LEU A 1 4.25 -13.09 -2.87
N ASP A 2 4.11 -13.34 -1.58
CA ASP A 2 4.20 -14.68 -1.01
C ASP A 2 3.04 -14.86 -0.01
N PRO A 3 1.89 -15.31 -0.47
CA PRO A 3 0.75 -15.60 0.38
C PRO A 3 0.98 -16.93 1.10
N THR A 4 0.89 -16.93 2.42
CA THR A 4 0.96 -18.15 3.23
C THR A 4 -0.13 -18.14 4.29
N THR A 5 -0.78 -19.29 4.47
CA THR A 5 -1.66 -19.53 5.63
C THR A 5 -0.85 -20.22 6.70
N SER A 6 -0.96 -19.83 7.95
CA SER A 6 -0.36 -20.60 9.03
C SER A 6 -1.31 -21.73 9.41
N GLY A 7 -0.80 -22.97 9.45
CA GLY A 7 -1.58 -24.19 9.58
C GLY A 7 -2.64 -24.11 10.67
N GLY A 8 -3.91 -24.21 10.28
CA GLY A 8 -5.07 -24.14 11.16
C GLY A 8 -5.45 -22.73 11.65
N SER A 9 -4.74 -21.68 11.26
CA SER A 9 -5.09 -20.31 11.64
C SER A 9 -5.88 -19.61 10.54
N ASP A 10 -6.83 -18.79 10.97
CA ASP A 10 -7.68 -17.93 10.16
C ASP A 10 -6.94 -16.67 9.66
N VAL A 11 -5.63 -16.78 9.41
CA VAL A 11 -4.76 -15.66 9.04
C VAL A 11 -4.04 -15.94 7.72
N LEU A 12 -4.25 -15.05 6.76
CA LEU A 12 -3.49 -15.01 5.51
C LEU A 12 -2.35 -13.98 5.64
N TRP A 13 -1.12 -14.46 5.49
CA TRP A 13 0.06 -13.60 5.45
C TRP A 13 0.39 -13.26 4.00
N VAL A 14 0.41 -11.98 3.69
CA VAL A 14 0.79 -11.43 2.38
C VAL A 14 2.11 -10.69 2.53
N ARG A 15 3.17 -11.25 1.94
CA ARG A 15 4.52 -10.70 2.05
C ARG A 15 4.93 -10.04 0.75
N LEU A 16 5.14 -8.72 0.82
CA LEU A 16 5.70 -7.93 -0.27
C LEU A 16 7.18 -8.28 -0.43
N SER A 17 7.58 -8.65 -1.64
CA SER A 17 8.99 -8.91 -1.96
C SER A 17 9.56 -7.69 -2.69
N PRO A 18 10.80 -7.27 -2.35
CA PRO A 18 11.47 -6.21 -3.09
C PRO A 18 11.59 -6.53 -4.57
N ASP A 19 11.55 -5.51 -5.40
CA ASP A 19 11.81 -5.63 -6.83
C ASP A 19 13.21 -6.17 -7.07
N ALA A 20 13.32 -7.24 -7.86
CA ALA A 20 14.60 -7.95 -8.05
C ALA A 20 15.65 -7.11 -8.78
N ALA A 21 15.24 -6.16 -9.62
CA ALA A 21 16.16 -5.33 -10.40
C ALA A 21 16.69 -4.13 -9.61
N THR A 22 15.89 -3.62 -8.65
CA THR A 22 16.24 -2.41 -7.91
C THR A 22 16.57 -2.65 -6.45
N GLY A 23 16.13 -3.78 -5.92
CA GLY A 23 16.18 -4.07 -4.48
C GLY A 23 15.19 -3.22 -3.64
N LEU A 24 14.38 -2.37 -4.27
CA LEU A 24 13.44 -1.50 -3.58
C LEU A 24 12.09 -2.19 -3.36
N GLN A 25 11.46 -1.89 -2.26
CA GLN A 25 10.07 -2.25 -2.02
C GLN A 25 9.18 -1.08 -2.44
N ASN A 26 8.80 -1.05 -3.71
CA ASN A 26 7.94 -0.03 -4.31
C ASN A 26 6.76 -0.68 -5.04
N VAL A 27 5.80 0.14 -5.46
CA VAL A 27 4.59 -0.31 -6.16
C VAL A 27 4.89 -0.42 -7.66
N THR A 28 5.40 -1.58 -8.08
CA THR A 28 5.64 -1.89 -9.50
C THR A 28 4.37 -2.40 -10.19
N HIS A 29 4.35 -2.46 -11.52
CA HIS A 29 3.27 -3.11 -12.26
C HIS A 29 3.08 -4.57 -11.84
N ALA A 30 4.16 -5.32 -11.64
CA ALA A 30 4.10 -6.71 -11.19
C ALA A 30 3.43 -6.83 -9.82
N LEU A 31 3.79 -5.94 -8.87
CA LEU A 31 3.13 -5.92 -7.57
C LEU A 31 1.64 -5.58 -7.69
N LEU A 32 1.27 -4.63 -8.56
CA LEU A 32 -0.14 -4.28 -8.80
C LEU A 32 -0.92 -5.47 -9.35
N ASP A 33 -0.36 -6.19 -10.33
CA ASP A 33 -0.99 -7.40 -10.91
C ASP A 33 -1.26 -8.45 -9.83
N GLU A 34 -0.26 -8.75 -9.02
CA GLU A 34 -0.36 -9.77 -7.98
C GLU A 34 -1.33 -9.36 -6.86
N MET A 35 -1.30 -8.09 -6.43
CA MET A 35 -2.19 -7.59 -5.38
C MET A 35 -3.65 -7.52 -5.85
N LEU A 36 -3.91 -7.08 -7.07
CA LEU A 36 -5.26 -7.04 -7.64
C LEU A 36 -5.80 -8.45 -7.80
N ALA A 37 -5.02 -9.40 -8.33
CA ALA A 37 -5.43 -10.79 -8.44
C ALA A 37 -5.72 -11.43 -7.07
N LEU A 38 -4.91 -11.10 -6.04
CA LEU A 38 -5.17 -11.55 -4.68
C LEU A 38 -6.49 -11.00 -4.14
N LEU A 39 -6.74 -9.71 -4.32
CA LEU A 39 -7.99 -9.07 -3.88
C LEU A 39 -9.21 -9.67 -4.60
N ASP A 40 -9.12 -9.90 -5.90
CA ASP A 40 -10.18 -10.55 -6.67
C ASP A 40 -10.46 -11.95 -6.12
N GLY A 41 -9.43 -12.73 -5.83
CA GLY A 41 -9.57 -14.05 -5.22
C GLY A 41 -10.21 -14.02 -3.83
N LEU A 42 -9.87 -13.04 -3.00
CA LEU A 42 -10.43 -12.87 -1.65
C LEU A 42 -11.86 -12.32 -1.67
N THR A 43 -12.22 -11.53 -2.67
CA THR A 43 -13.53 -10.86 -2.76
C THR A 43 -14.51 -11.58 -3.67
N ALA A 44 -14.05 -12.38 -4.62
CA ALA A 44 -14.89 -13.22 -5.46
C ALA A 44 -15.69 -14.23 -4.61
N GLY A 45 -16.94 -14.44 -4.95
CA GLY A 45 -17.91 -15.27 -4.21
C GLY A 45 -17.65 -16.79 -4.19
N GLY A 46 -16.43 -17.25 -4.45
CA GLY A 46 -16.05 -18.66 -4.45
C GLY A 46 -16.07 -19.27 -3.03
N GLY A 47 -16.73 -20.41 -2.88
CA GLY A 47 -16.89 -21.34 -1.77
C GLY A 47 -16.48 -20.92 -0.35
N ALA A 48 -17.41 -21.09 0.56
CA ALA A 48 -17.29 -20.70 1.98
C ALA A 48 -16.20 -21.44 2.79
N GLU A 49 -15.46 -22.38 2.19
CA GLU A 49 -14.70 -23.35 2.97
C GLU A 49 -13.35 -22.86 3.55
N HIS A 50 -12.74 -21.77 3.04
CA HIS A 50 -11.47 -21.26 3.62
C HIS A 50 -11.27 -19.75 3.36
N ARG A 51 -12.09 -18.91 3.95
CA ARG A 51 -11.85 -17.45 3.94
C ARG A 51 -11.06 -17.06 5.17
N PRO A 52 -9.93 -16.34 5.03
CA PRO A 52 -9.22 -15.84 6.19
C PRO A 52 -10.06 -14.79 6.92
N GLY A 53 -10.11 -14.85 8.26
CA GLY A 53 -10.69 -13.79 9.07
C GLY A 53 -9.77 -12.58 9.18
N HIS A 54 -8.47 -12.81 8.94
CA HIS A 54 -7.45 -11.76 8.98
C HIS A 54 -6.53 -11.85 7.78
N VAL A 55 -6.16 -10.70 7.23
CA VAL A 55 -5.15 -10.58 6.17
C VAL A 55 -4.05 -9.65 6.68
N VAL A 56 -2.84 -10.17 6.84
CA VAL A 56 -1.68 -9.40 7.33
C VAL A 56 -0.76 -9.10 6.17
N LEU A 57 -0.61 -7.82 5.86
CA LEU A 57 0.33 -7.30 4.86
C LEU A 57 1.62 -6.87 5.54
N GLN A 58 2.74 -7.42 5.12
CA GLN A 58 4.08 -7.07 5.59
C GLN A 58 5.09 -7.06 4.45
N SER A 59 6.23 -6.42 4.65
CA SER A 59 7.33 -6.41 3.68
C SER A 59 8.44 -7.38 4.08
N ARG A 60 9.12 -7.95 3.09
CA ARG A 60 10.38 -8.70 3.28
C ARG A 60 11.62 -7.81 3.25
N HIS A 61 11.46 -6.53 2.84
CA HIS A 61 12.58 -5.60 2.86
C HIS A 61 12.92 -5.21 4.29
N PRO A 62 14.20 -5.25 4.72
CA PRO A 62 14.56 -5.03 6.12
C PRO A 62 14.30 -3.59 6.62
N GLU A 63 14.36 -2.60 5.72
CA GLU A 63 14.29 -1.18 6.07
C GLU A 63 13.04 -0.46 5.54
N HIS A 64 12.25 -1.13 4.68
CA HIS A 64 11.11 -0.50 4.03
C HIS A 64 9.88 -1.40 4.07
N PHE A 65 8.78 -0.87 4.57
CA PHE A 65 7.49 -1.46 4.32
C PHE A 65 7.12 -1.28 2.84
N CYS A 66 7.09 -0.03 2.36
CA CYS A 66 6.97 0.30 0.94
C CYS A 66 7.31 1.79 0.76
N VAL A 67 8.10 2.11 -0.26
CA VAL A 67 8.54 3.50 -0.53
C VAL A 67 7.69 4.22 -1.57
N GLY A 68 6.54 3.66 -1.95
CA GLY A 68 5.57 4.30 -2.83
C GLY A 68 5.68 3.91 -4.30
N GLY A 69 5.27 4.82 -5.18
CA GLY A 69 5.17 4.58 -6.61
C GLY A 69 6.50 4.27 -7.30
N ASP A 70 6.42 3.72 -8.51
CA ASP A 70 7.59 3.44 -9.34
C ASP A 70 8.07 4.70 -10.07
N LEU A 71 9.01 5.42 -9.44
CA LEU A 71 9.55 6.67 -10.01
C LEU A 71 10.30 6.44 -11.34
N ARG A 72 10.87 5.26 -11.59
CA ARG A 72 11.51 4.94 -12.88
C ARG A 72 10.47 4.82 -13.99
N LEU A 73 9.33 4.21 -13.69
CA LEU A 73 8.21 4.21 -14.62
C LEU A 73 7.76 5.63 -14.92
N PHE A 74 7.61 6.48 -13.91
CA PHE A 74 7.18 7.87 -14.09
C PHE A 74 8.17 8.64 -14.98
N GLU A 75 9.46 8.58 -14.65
CA GLU A 75 10.52 9.20 -15.44
C GLU A 75 10.48 8.74 -16.91
N SER A 76 10.37 7.43 -17.11
CA SER A 76 10.31 6.83 -18.46
C SER A 76 9.07 7.28 -19.24
N CYS A 77 7.90 7.29 -18.62
CA CYS A 77 6.66 7.73 -19.26
C CYS A 77 6.70 9.23 -19.59
N ILE A 78 7.20 10.06 -18.68
CA ILE A 78 7.35 11.50 -18.90
C ILE A 78 8.31 11.76 -20.07
N ALA A 79 9.45 11.09 -20.09
CA ALA A 79 10.44 11.25 -21.18
C ALA A 79 9.88 10.87 -22.56
N ARG A 80 8.93 9.93 -22.63
CA ARG A 80 8.27 9.52 -23.88
C ARG A 80 6.95 10.25 -24.16
N GLY A 81 6.48 11.09 -23.25
CA GLY A 81 5.14 11.69 -23.33
C GLY A 81 4.01 10.67 -23.25
N ASP A 82 4.23 9.54 -22.57
CA ASP A 82 3.29 8.42 -22.47
C ASP A 82 2.29 8.63 -21.31
N ALA A 83 1.36 9.54 -21.53
CA ALA A 83 0.31 9.84 -20.56
C ALA A 83 -0.66 8.66 -20.35
N VAL A 84 -0.81 7.79 -21.35
CA VAL A 84 -1.71 6.63 -21.27
C VAL A 84 -1.19 5.62 -20.26
N ALA A 85 0.11 5.29 -20.31
CA ALA A 85 0.71 4.37 -19.36
C ALA A 85 0.69 4.91 -17.92
N LEU A 86 0.91 6.22 -17.73
CA LEU A 86 0.79 6.85 -16.41
C LEU A 86 -0.64 6.81 -15.87
N HIS A 87 -1.61 7.07 -16.74
CA HIS A 87 -3.03 6.99 -16.37
C HIS A 87 -3.42 5.57 -15.98
N ASP A 88 -3.03 4.56 -16.78
CA ASP A 88 -3.31 3.15 -16.47
C ASP A 88 -2.71 2.75 -15.11
N TYR A 89 -1.44 3.06 -14.89
CA TYR A 89 -0.78 2.82 -13.60
C TYR A 89 -1.55 3.46 -12.44
N SER A 90 -1.95 4.73 -12.58
CA SER A 90 -2.67 5.47 -11.54
C SER A 90 -4.04 4.86 -11.26
N MET A 91 -4.78 4.45 -12.30
CA MET A 91 -6.08 3.81 -12.15
C MET A 91 -5.97 2.45 -11.46
N ARG A 92 -4.91 1.70 -11.72
CA ARG A 92 -4.64 0.41 -11.06
C ARG A 92 -4.26 0.60 -9.59
N CYS A 93 -3.45 1.61 -9.27
CA CYS A 93 -3.18 1.98 -7.87
C CYS A 93 -4.48 2.34 -7.14
N LEU A 94 -5.35 3.12 -7.77
CA LEU A 94 -6.64 3.50 -7.20
C LEU A 94 -7.56 2.29 -6.99
N ALA A 95 -7.62 1.38 -7.97
CA ALA A 95 -8.39 0.13 -7.87
C ALA A 95 -7.88 -0.75 -6.70
N LEU A 96 -6.55 -0.87 -6.55
CA LEU A 96 -5.94 -1.59 -5.43
C LEU A 96 -6.35 -0.96 -4.09
N MET A 97 -6.22 0.37 -3.96
CA MET A 97 -6.55 1.07 -2.72
C MET A 97 -8.03 0.94 -2.37
N LEU A 98 -8.92 1.05 -3.34
CA LEU A 98 -10.35 0.88 -3.15
C LEU A 98 -10.68 -0.56 -2.72
N GLY A 99 -10.14 -1.55 -3.42
CA GLY A 99 -10.33 -2.95 -3.07
C GLY A 99 -9.82 -3.31 -1.68
N TRP A 100 -8.61 -2.82 -1.35
CA TRP A 100 -7.98 -3.05 -0.07
C TRP A 100 -8.74 -2.40 1.10
N SER A 101 -9.16 -1.14 0.95
CA SER A 101 -9.79 -0.36 2.04
C SER A 101 -11.29 -0.59 2.20
N THR A 102 -11.97 -1.15 1.20
CA THR A 102 -13.43 -1.32 1.25
C THR A 102 -13.88 -2.76 1.04
N ALA A 103 -13.52 -3.37 -0.10
CA ALA A 103 -14.01 -4.70 -0.45
C ALA A 103 -13.44 -5.78 0.48
N LEU A 104 -12.17 -5.69 0.86
CA LEU A 104 -11.56 -6.62 1.79
C LEU A 104 -12.10 -6.45 3.22
N SER A 105 -12.25 -5.21 3.70
CA SER A 105 -12.76 -4.92 5.06
C SER A 105 -14.15 -5.46 5.33
N SER A 106 -14.96 -5.68 4.28
CA SER A 106 -16.28 -6.32 4.43
C SER A 106 -16.19 -7.85 4.64
N ARG A 107 -15.01 -8.45 4.52
CA ARG A 107 -14.82 -9.91 4.49
C ARG A 107 -13.78 -10.43 5.47
N ALA A 108 -12.74 -9.66 5.74
CA ALA A 108 -11.64 -10.00 6.64
C ALA A 108 -11.12 -8.73 7.30
N THR A 109 -10.53 -8.84 8.47
CA THR A 109 -9.80 -7.72 9.08
C THR A 109 -8.43 -7.61 8.43
N SER A 110 -8.15 -6.49 7.78
CA SER A 110 -6.86 -6.20 7.18
C SER A 110 -5.91 -5.53 8.18
N ILE A 111 -4.67 -5.99 8.20
CA ILE A 111 -3.62 -5.50 9.11
C ILE A 111 -2.37 -5.16 8.29
N ALA A 112 -1.92 -3.92 8.36
CA ALA A 112 -0.59 -3.54 7.85
C ALA A 112 0.42 -3.67 8.99
N LEU A 113 1.36 -4.62 8.85
CA LEU A 113 2.47 -4.79 9.77
C LEU A 113 3.69 -4.04 9.21
N VAL A 114 3.94 -2.85 9.74
CA VAL A 114 4.89 -1.89 9.19
C VAL A 114 6.20 -1.94 9.96
N GLN A 115 7.29 -2.28 9.26
CA GLN A 115 8.65 -2.05 9.71
C GLN A 115 9.34 -1.06 8.78
N GLY A 116 10.24 -0.23 9.32
CA GLY A 116 11.00 0.74 8.55
C GLY A 116 10.14 1.85 7.93
N ARG A 117 10.33 2.12 6.65
CA ARG A 117 9.70 3.27 5.98
C ARG A 117 8.44 2.88 5.23
N ALA A 118 7.36 3.62 5.46
CA ALA A 118 6.14 3.61 4.66
C ALA A 118 5.95 5.01 4.06
N LEU A 119 6.22 5.18 2.76
CA LEU A 119 6.26 6.49 2.11
C LEU A 119 5.30 6.54 0.93
N GLY A 120 4.66 7.70 0.73
CA GLY A 120 3.77 7.95 -0.40
C GLY A 120 2.71 6.86 -0.55
N GLY A 121 2.59 6.27 -1.73
CA GLY A 121 1.68 5.15 -2.00
C GLY A 121 1.87 3.95 -1.06
N GLY A 122 3.07 3.75 -0.50
CA GLY A 122 3.32 2.74 0.52
C GLY A 122 2.67 3.09 1.87
N PHE A 123 2.65 4.36 2.22
CA PHE A 123 1.90 4.83 3.39
C PHE A 123 0.39 4.78 3.12
N GLU A 124 -0.07 5.14 1.92
CA GLU A 124 -1.48 4.97 1.53
C GLU A 124 -1.93 3.52 1.67
N MET A 125 -1.11 2.55 1.24
CA MET A 125 -1.38 1.12 1.38
C MET A 125 -1.52 0.71 2.86
N ALA A 126 -0.66 1.21 3.75
CA ALA A 126 -0.79 0.98 5.18
C ALA A 126 -2.07 1.63 5.76
N LEU A 127 -2.40 2.85 5.33
CA LEU A 127 -3.61 3.57 5.75
C LEU A 127 -4.90 2.87 5.30
N GLY A 128 -4.88 2.18 4.15
CA GLY A 128 -6.02 1.42 3.64
C GLY A 128 -6.36 0.17 4.46
N ALA A 129 -5.46 -0.33 5.30
CA ALA A 129 -5.75 -1.44 6.20
C ALA A 129 -6.66 -1.00 7.37
N ASP A 130 -7.46 -1.91 7.92
CA ASP A 130 -8.28 -1.64 9.10
C ASP A 130 -7.41 -1.31 10.31
N ARG A 131 -6.25 -1.97 10.41
CA ARG A 131 -5.30 -1.78 11.50
C ARG A 131 -3.89 -1.60 10.98
N ILE A 132 -3.15 -0.70 11.64
CA ILE A 132 -1.71 -0.54 11.44
C ILE A 132 -1.02 -0.95 12.73
N ILE A 133 -0.12 -1.92 12.64
CA ILE A 133 0.82 -2.30 13.71
C ILE A 133 2.20 -1.91 13.20
N ALA A 134 2.86 -1.01 13.88
CA ALA A 134 4.13 -0.47 13.43
C ALA A 134 5.23 -0.71 14.46
N GLU A 135 6.42 -1.02 13.98
CA GLU A 135 7.63 -0.97 14.80
C GLU A 135 7.88 0.47 15.26
N GLU A 136 8.35 0.66 16.49
CA GLU A 136 8.62 1.99 17.08
C GLU A 136 9.47 2.89 16.20
N ARG A 137 10.43 2.30 15.47
CA ARG A 137 11.33 3.02 14.56
C ARG A 137 10.73 3.32 13.20
N SER A 138 9.56 2.78 12.90
CA SER A 138 8.91 3.00 11.62
C SER A 138 8.63 4.46 11.38
N THR A 139 8.77 4.88 10.13
CA THR A 139 8.52 6.26 9.71
C THR A 139 7.52 6.30 8.56
N PHE A 140 6.67 7.31 8.61
CA PHE A 140 5.56 7.54 7.69
C PHE A 140 5.67 8.94 7.09
N GLY A 141 5.34 9.10 5.82
CA GLY A 141 5.35 10.41 5.19
C GLY A 141 4.89 10.40 3.75
N PHE A 142 4.66 11.61 3.24
CA PHE A 142 4.27 11.87 1.86
C PHE A 142 5.32 12.75 1.18
N PRO A 143 6.33 12.15 0.51
CA PRO A 143 7.38 12.90 -0.17
C PRO A 143 6.94 13.45 -1.53
N GLU A 144 5.73 13.17 -2.00
CA GLU A 144 5.22 13.52 -3.32
C GLU A 144 5.37 15.01 -3.63
N ILE A 145 5.18 15.86 -2.64
CA ILE A 145 5.30 17.33 -2.81
C ILE A 145 6.70 17.78 -3.26
N VAL A 146 7.75 17.00 -2.94
CA VAL A 146 9.12 17.30 -3.38
C VAL A 146 9.27 17.13 -4.89
N PHE A 147 8.45 16.29 -5.49
CA PHE A 147 8.45 16.01 -6.94
C PHE A 147 7.37 16.81 -7.69
N GLY A 148 6.69 17.75 -7.02
CA GLY A 148 5.56 18.45 -7.62
C GLY A 148 4.31 17.60 -7.79
N LEU A 149 4.22 16.48 -7.08
CA LEU A 149 3.08 15.57 -7.05
C LEU A 149 2.29 15.74 -5.75
N PHE A 150 1.16 15.08 -5.69
CA PHE A 150 0.31 15.02 -4.50
C PHE A 150 -0.20 13.59 -4.31
N PRO A 151 -0.31 13.08 -3.06
CA PRO A 151 -0.88 11.77 -2.79
C PRO A 151 -2.32 11.70 -3.30
N CYS A 152 -2.63 10.80 -4.24
CA CYS A 152 -3.88 10.83 -4.99
C CYS A 152 -4.70 9.53 -4.95
N THR A 153 -4.24 8.49 -4.24
CA THR A 153 -4.96 7.21 -4.19
C THR A 153 -5.82 7.03 -2.94
N GLY A 154 -6.15 8.12 -2.26
CA GLY A 154 -7.07 8.12 -1.11
C GLY A 154 -6.45 8.64 0.20
N ALA A 155 -5.19 9.05 0.18
CA ALA A 155 -4.44 9.47 1.36
C ALA A 155 -5.18 10.46 2.26
N MET A 156 -5.76 11.51 1.69
CA MET A 156 -6.44 12.54 2.47
C MET A 156 -7.58 11.95 3.30
N GLY A 157 -8.48 11.21 2.68
CA GLY A 157 -9.63 10.60 3.36
C GLY A 157 -9.21 9.59 4.42
N LEU A 158 -8.30 8.68 4.07
CA LEU A 158 -7.81 7.62 4.97
C LEU A 158 -7.03 8.19 6.16
N LEU A 159 -6.17 9.17 5.92
CA LEU A 159 -5.39 9.82 6.97
C LEU A 159 -6.27 10.68 7.88
N GLN A 160 -7.22 11.44 7.28
CA GLN A 160 -8.16 12.26 8.04
C GLN A 160 -9.00 11.46 9.03
N GLN A 161 -9.41 10.26 8.66
CA GLN A 161 -10.15 9.37 9.56
C GLN A 161 -9.32 8.96 10.78
N ARG A 162 -7.99 8.91 10.67
CA ARG A 162 -7.09 8.47 11.74
C ARG A 162 -6.59 9.60 12.62
N VAL A 163 -6.27 10.76 12.05
CA VAL A 163 -5.59 11.86 12.76
C VAL A 163 -6.36 13.18 12.72
N GLY A 164 -7.50 13.24 12.06
CA GLY A 164 -8.31 14.44 11.86
C GLY A 164 -7.80 15.32 10.71
N ALA A 165 -8.67 16.17 10.17
CA ALA A 165 -8.42 16.94 8.93
C ALA A 165 -7.17 17.82 8.99
N ARG A 166 -7.03 18.60 10.08
CA ARG A 166 -5.92 19.55 10.24
C ARG A 166 -4.55 18.86 10.29
N GLN A 167 -4.46 17.72 10.96
CA GLN A 167 -3.20 17.01 11.05
C GLN A 167 -2.89 16.29 9.72
N ALA A 168 -3.91 15.72 9.07
CA ALA A 168 -3.78 15.10 7.75
C ALA A 168 -3.22 16.10 6.71
N GLU A 169 -3.81 17.29 6.62
CA GLU A 169 -3.32 18.36 5.73
C GLU A 169 -1.85 18.70 6.00
N ARG A 170 -1.48 18.88 7.27
CA ARG A 170 -0.09 19.15 7.65
C ARG A 170 0.87 18.05 7.26
N MET A 171 0.47 16.78 7.43
CA MET A 171 1.31 15.64 7.09
C MET A 171 1.53 15.50 5.57
N MET A 172 0.53 15.88 4.78
CA MET A 172 0.59 15.79 3.31
C MET A 172 1.36 16.94 2.66
N THR A 173 1.53 18.06 3.35
CA THR A 173 2.08 19.31 2.75
C THR A 173 3.46 19.70 3.26
N ASN A 174 4.01 19.05 4.27
CA ASN A 174 5.25 19.51 4.92
C ASN A 174 6.50 18.65 4.71
N ASN A 175 6.40 17.57 3.93
CA ASN A 175 7.49 16.63 3.63
C ASN A 175 8.24 16.12 4.88
N ARG A 176 7.57 16.04 6.02
CA ARG A 176 8.18 15.50 7.25
C ARG A 176 7.91 14.00 7.34
N LEU A 177 8.87 13.28 7.89
CA LEU A 177 8.68 11.90 8.32
C LEU A 177 8.18 11.89 9.77
N TYR A 178 7.13 11.16 9.99
CA TYR A 178 6.50 10.95 11.29
C TYR A 178 6.84 9.57 11.81
N ARG A 179 7.21 9.45 13.08
CA ARG A 179 7.43 8.17 13.74
C ARG A 179 6.12 7.54 14.18
N ALA A 180 6.17 6.24 14.50
CA ALA A 180 5.01 5.50 15.00
C ALA A 180 4.54 6.01 16.38
N LEU A 181 5.38 6.71 17.14
CA LEU A 181 5.09 7.38 18.42
C LEU A 181 5.35 8.86 18.35
#